data_6dfd08ed866255116f318227faeb10dc
#
_entry.id   6dfd08ed866255116f318227faeb10dc
#
_cell.length_a   1.000
_cell.length_b   1.000
_cell.length_c   1.000
_cell.angle_alpha   90.00
_cell.angle_beta   90.00
_cell.angle_gamma   90.00
#
_symmetry.space_group_name_H-M   'P 1'
#
loop_
_entity.id
_entity.type
_entity.pdbx_description
1 polymer ?
#
loop_
_entity_poly.entity_id
_entity_poly.type
_entity_poly.pdbx_seq_one_letter_code
_entity_poly.pdbx_strand_id
1 'polypeptide(L)'
;MPFSLDKVVKNDYSLWRYRAFYPYVDERDIVSLGEGLTPLVRFQGNLYLKLDYMNPTGSFKDRGSTVLISTIRRHVKKNMFISEDSSGNAGASIAAYAAWAGIRAKIYVPETVSGQKFEQIKIYGAEVMRVSGGRTKAAEEAMKPEPNKIYIGHIYHPIFRDGMRTVAYELYEQLGGNPPSAIFVPVSSGTLLLGIIDGFRHLMESNIIDEIPLIIACQTEQVSPLYHRLKGLEYSPPRKLSTVADALVSTNPPLLDLMTKKLKDAGGDAVIVSENEILDAYWELASRGILVEPSSAVAYAAFKKYDEKPNDANVVILTGFGLKTKIHQRKKYT
;
A
#
# COMPACT_ATOMS: atom_id res chain seq x y z
N MET A 1 -19.34 -9.71 8.93
CA MET A 1 -19.86 -9.13 10.19
C MET A 1 -19.93 -7.61 9.99
N PRO A 2 -21.08 -6.94 10.29
CA PRO A 2 -21.18 -5.49 10.18
C PRO A 2 -20.18 -4.77 11.10
N PHE A 3 -19.66 -3.63 10.65
CA PHE A 3 -18.80 -2.77 11.47
C PHE A 3 -19.59 -2.16 12.61
N SER A 4 -18.97 -2.07 13.79
CA SER A 4 -19.51 -1.36 14.95
C SER A 4 -18.33 -0.90 15.82
N LEU A 5 -18.39 0.34 16.31
CA LEU A 5 -17.36 0.89 17.21
C LEU A 5 -17.28 0.14 18.55
N ASP A 6 -18.35 -0.51 18.99
CA ASP A 6 -18.36 -1.31 20.22
C ASP A 6 -17.49 -2.58 20.11
N LYS A 7 -17.20 -3.02 18.88
CA LYS A 7 -16.34 -4.17 18.60
C LYS A 7 -14.86 -3.80 18.39
N VAL A 8 -14.56 -2.51 18.39
CA VAL A 8 -13.19 -2.01 18.29
C VAL A 8 -12.51 -2.12 19.65
N VAL A 9 -11.36 -2.79 19.69
CA VAL A 9 -10.58 -2.97 20.92
C VAL A 9 -9.75 -1.72 21.16
N LYS A 10 -10.29 -0.78 21.92
CA LYS A 10 -9.75 0.57 22.10
C LYS A 10 -8.35 0.64 22.74
N ASN A 11 -7.97 -0.35 23.54
CA ASN A 11 -6.67 -0.46 24.20
C ASN A 11 -5.63 -1.24 23.36
N ASP A 12 -5.97 -1.66 22.14
CA ASP A 12 -5.05 -2.20 21.16
C ASP A 12 -4.66 -1.09 20.19
N TYR A 13 -3.38 -0.75 20.10
CA TYR A 13 -2.86 0.33 19.24
C TYR A 13 -2.30 -0.18 17.91
N SER A 14 -2.55 -1.45 17.59
CA SER A 14 -2.23 -2.06 16.30
C SER A 14 -3.47 -2.13 15.39
N LEU A 15 -3.27 -2.63 14.16
CA LEU A 15 -4.35 -2.98 13.23
C LEU A 15 -5.36 -3.96 13.89
N TRP A 16 -4.89 -4.79 14.82
CA TRP A 16 -5.69 -5.83 15.45
C TRP A 16 -6.73 -5.30 16.44
N ARG A 17 -6.75 -3.97 16.67
CA ARG A 17 -7.92 -3.33 17.31
C ARG A 17 -9.22 -3.62 16.56
N TYR A 18 -9.13 -3.93 15.26
CA TYR A 18 -10.24 -4.28 14.37
C TYR A 18 -10.40 -5.79 14.17
N ARG A 19 -9.79 -6.64 15.04
CA ARG A 19 -9.78 -8.10 14.86
C ARG A 19 -11.17 -8.73 14.75
N ALA A 20 -12.19 -8.14 15.34
CA ALA A 20 -13.57 -8.61 15.21
C ALA A 20 -14.05 -8.68 13.74
N PHE A 21 -13.45 -7.90 12.83
CA PHE A 21 -13.79 -7.85 11.42
C PHE A 21 -12.95 -8.79 10.55
N TYR A 22 -12.10 -9.61 11.20
CA TYR A 22 -11.28 -10.67 10.59
C TYR A 22 -11.61 -12.04 11.22
N PRO A 23 -12.87 -12.53 11.12
CA PRO A 23 -13.33 -13.73 11.84
C PRO A 23 -12.63 -15.01 11.39
N TYR A 24 -11.86 -14.98 10.30
CA TYR A 24 -11.07 -16.08 9.78
C TYR A 24 -9.66 -16.17 10.40
N VAL A 25 -9.25 -15.19 11.22
CA VAL A 25 -8.00 -15.19 11.96
C VAL A 25 -8.29 -15.54 13.43
N ASP A 26 -7.69 -16.62 13.91
CA ASP A 26 -7.71 -16.93 15.34
C ASP A 26 -6.78 -15.98 16.11
N GLU A 27 -7.21 -15.47 17.25
CA GLU A 27 -6.39 -14.53 18.06
C GLU A 27 -5.02 -15.10 18.43
N ARG A 28 -4.92 -16.43 18.61
CA ARG A 28 -3.66 -17.13 18.91
C ARG A 28 -2.66 -17.15 17.75
N ASP A 29 -3.16 -16.93 16.52
CA ASP A 29 -2.34 -16.89 15.32
C ASP A 29 -1.95 -15.48 14.89
N ILE A 30 -2.39 -14.46 15.62
CA ILE A 30 -2.05 -13.07 15.33
C ILE A 30 -0.53 -12.88 15.37
N VAL A 31 -0.01 -12.34 14.27
CA VAL A 31 1.38 -11.95 14.08
C VAL A 31 1.43 -10.45 13.86
N SER A 32 1.82 -9.70 14.88
CA SER A 32 1.84 -8.24 14.86
C SER A 32 3.20 -7.68 15.29
N LEU A 33 3.62 -6.62 14.65
CA LEU A 33 4.76 -5.78 15.01
C LEU A 33 4.31 -4.38 15.48
N GLY A 34 3.00 -4.19 15.72
CA GLY A 34 2.40 -2.93 16.13
C GLY A 34 2.01 -2.05 14.93
N GLU A 35 1.80 -2.63 13.76
CA GLU A 35 1.33 -1.95 12.54
C GLU A 35 -0.10 -1.44 12.68
N GLY A 36 -0.42 -0.43 11.88
CA GLY A 36 -1.74 0.22 11.91
C GLY A 36 -1.79 1.40 12.87
N LEU A 37 -2.98 1.97 13.02
CA LEU A 37 -3.27 3.20 13.77
C LEU A 37 -2.22 4.31 13.54
N THR A 38 -1.71 4.40 12.31
CA THR A 38 -0.69 5.37 11.93
C THR A 38 -1.21 6.80 12.12
N PRO A 39 -0.32 7.77 12.41
CA PRO A 39 -0.76 9.14 12.66
C PRO A 39 -1.52 9.75 11.48
N LEU A 40 -2.58 10.49 11.79
CA LEU A 40 -3.27 11.41 10.90
C LEU A 40 -2.95 12.84 11.34
N VAL A 41 -2.17 13.57 10.53
CA VAL A 41 -1.65 14.89 10.88
C VAL A 41 -2.34 15.96 10.04
N ARG A 42 -2.89 16.98 10.68
CA ARG A 42 -3.39 18.16 9.97
C ARG A 42 -2.20 18.95 9.44
N PHE A 43 -2.10 19.06 8.12
CA PHE A 43 -0.94 19.65 7.47
C PHE A 43 -1.14 21.13 7.13
N GLN A 44 -2.27 21.45 6.49
CA GLN A 44 -2.62 22.80 6.08
C GLN A 44 -4.10 22.91 5.78
N GLY A 45 -4.79 23.91 6.35
CA GLY A 45 -6.22 24.14 6.10
C GLY A 45 -7.05 22.87 6.42
N ASN A 46 -7.72 22.33 5.41
CA ASN A 46 -8.51 21.11 5.46
C ASN A 46 -7.74 19.85 4.98
N LEU A 47 -6.43 19.96 4.73
CA LEU A 47 -5.59 18.84 4.32
C LEU A 47 -5.02 18.11 5.52
N TYR A 48 -5.19 16.79 5.51
CA TYR A 48 -4.58 15.84 6.44
C TYR A 48 -3.65 14.87 5.71
N LEU A 49 -2.57 14.48 6.37
CA LEU A 49 -1.63 13.47 5.90
C LEU A 49 -1.76 12.20 6.75
N LYS A 50 -2.09 11.09 6.13
CA LYS A 50 -2.06 9.78 6.76
C LYS A 50 -0.66 9.20 6.62
N LEU A 51 0.09 9.14 7.73
CA LEU A 51 1.51 8.79 7.73
C LEU A 51 1.71 7.26 7.72
N ASP A 52 1.23 6.59 6.68
CA ASP A 52 1.25 5.12 6.56
C ASP A 52 2.67 4.54 6.37
N TYR A 53 3.64 5.40 6.09
CA TYR A 53 5.05 5.06 6.11
C TYR A 53 5.61 4.82 7.53
N MET A 54 4.87 5.18 8.58
CA MET A 54 5.26 4.94 9.98
C MET A 54 4.92 3.53 10.48
N ASN A 55 4.41 2.66 9.64
CA ASN A 55 4.33 1.24 9.94
C ASN A 55 5.73 0.63 10.19
N PRO A 56 5.86 -0.48 10.93
CA PRO A 56 7.14 -1.04 11.43
C PRO A 56 8.24 -1.23 10.40
N THR A 57 7.91 -1.68 9.16
CA THR A 57 8.91 -1.83 8.10
C THR A 57 9.08 -0.59 7.23
N GLY A 58 8.44 0.52 7.59
CA GLY A 58 8.50 1.78 6.86
C GLY A 58 7.58 1.84 5.63
N SER A 59 6.49 1.08 5.60
CA SER A 59 5.49 1.18 4.53
C SER A 59 4.13 0.59 4.90
N PHE A 60 3.08 1.03 4.21
CA PHE A 60 1.71 0.52 4.34
C PHE A 60 1.56 -0.98 4.12
N LYS A 61 2.57 -1.64 3.53
CA LYS A 61 2.54 -3.07 3.21
C LYS A 61 2.37 -3.94 4.45
N ASP A 62 2.77 -3.44 5.59
CA ASP A 62 2.65 -4.13 6.88
C ASP A 62 1.21 -4.48 7.23
N ARG A 63 0.25 -3.64 6.84
CA ARG A 63 -1.18 -3.92 7.02
C ARG A 63 -1.62 -5.22 6.35
N GLY A 64 -1.14 -5.45 5.14
CA GLY A 64 -1.43 -6.68 4.40
C GLY A 64 -0.63 -7.88 4.91
N SER A 65 0.64 -7.66 5.24
CA SER A 65 1.53 -8.72 5.71
C SER A 65 1.08 -9.31 7.03
N THR A 66 0.67 -8.48 8.00
CA THR A 66 0.18 -8.95 9.31
C THR A 66 -1.05 -9.86 9.14
N VAL A 67 -2.05 -9.43 8.36
CA VAL A 67 -3.29 -10.22 8.17
C VAL A 67 -3.02 -11.50 7.39
N LEU A 68 -2.22 -11.43 6.33
CA LEU A 68 -1.88 -12.59 5.52
C LEU A 68 -1.08 -13.63 6.33
N ILE A 69 -0.01 -13.21 7.00
CA ILE A 69 0.85 -14.12 7.79
C ILE A 69 0.05 -14.72 8.96
N SER A 70 -0.74 -13.93 9.67
CA SER A 70 -1.63 -14.43 10.74
C SER A 70 -2.60 -15.50 10.22
N THR A 71 -3.17 -15.28 9.05
CA THR A 71 -4.13 -16.24 8.44
C THR A 71 -3.48 -17.57 8.08
N ILE A 72 -2.26 -17.53 7.52
CA ILE A 72 -1.61 -18.75 7.04
C ILE A 72 -0.77 -19.46 8.11
N ARG A 73 -0.43 -18.79 9.21
CA ARG A 73 0.52 -19.27 10.23
C ARG A 73 0.28 -20.71 10.66
N ARG A 74 -0.97 -21.07 10.98
CA ARG A 74 -1.34 -22.43 11.43
C ARG A 74 -1.15 -23.50 10.35
N HIS A 75 -1.10 -23.11 9.09
CA HIS A 75 -0.97 -24.01 7.94
C HIS A 75 0.50 -24.22 7.52
N VAL A 76 1.43 -23.38 8.00
CA VAL A 76 2.85 -23.47 7.68
C VAL A 76 3.54 -24.40 8.68
N LYS A 77 3.80 -25.66 8.25
CA LYS A 77 4.52 -26.64 9.07
C LYS A 77 6.03 -26.32 9.10
N LYS A 78 6.74 -26.91 10.07
CA LYS A 78 8.19 -26.67 10.30
C LYS A 78 9.10 -26.88 9.07
N ASN A 79 8.72 -27.81 8.19
CA ASN A 79 9.46 -28.11 6.95
C ASN A 79 9.01 -27.27 5.74
N MET A 80 8.01 -26.41 5.90
CA MET A 80 7.47 -25.55 4.85
C MET A 80 8.14 -24.19 4.83
N PHE A 81 7.99 -23.48 3.73
CA PHE A 81 8.37 -22.08 3.56
C PHE A 81 7.35 -21.33 2.71
N ILE A 82 7.32 -20.02 2.88
CA ILE A 82 6.53 -19.13 2.03
C ILE A 82 7.40 -18.54 0.93
N SER A 83 6.79 -18.22 -0.21
CA SER A 83 7.47 -17.53 -1.32
C SER A 83 6.72 -16.28 -1.76
N GLU A 84 7.48 -15.23 -2.12
CA GLU A 84 7.02 -13.92 -2.58
C GLU A 84 7.94 -13.41 -3.68
N ASP A 85 7.43 -12.59 -4.60
CA ASP A 85 8.16 -12.08 -5.78
C ASP A 85 8.43 -10.57 -5.77
N SER A 86 8.43 -9.95 -4.61
CA SER A 86 8.70 -8.51 -4.48
C SER A 86 10.09 -8.20 -3.95
N SER A 87 10.87 -7.43 -4.72
CA SER A 87 12.13 -6.84 -4.28
C SER A 87 11.97 -5.50 -3.52
N GLY A 88 10.75 -5.03 -3.35
CA GLY A 88 10.42 -3.74 -2.76
C GLY A 88 9.78 -3.83 -1.38
N ASN A 89 8.92 -2.86 -1.08
CA ASN A 89 8.25 -2.73 0.22
C ASN A 89 7.45 -3.99 0.63
N ALA A 90 6.81 -4.69 -0.31
CA ALA A 90 6.06 -5.90 0.02
C ALA A 90 6.98 -7.05 0.44
N GLY A 91 8.09 -7.29 -0.31
CA GLY A 91 9.06 -8.30 0.06
C GLY A 91 9.71 -8.03 1.43
N ALA A 92 10.07 -6.76 1.72
CA ALA A 92 10.61 -6.36 3.02
C ALA A 92 9.61 -6.60 4.16
N SER A 93 8.36 -6.21 3.96
CA SER A 93 7.29 -6.40 4.94
C SER A 93 7.03 -7.90 5.19
N ILE A 94 6.83 -8.69 4.14
CA ILE A 94 6.60 -10.14 4.27
C ILE A 94 7.79 -10.83 4.96
N ALA A 95 9.04 -10.45 4.62
CA ALA A 95 10.22 -10.98 5.28
C ALA A 95 10.21 -10.71 6.79
N ALA A 96 9.86 -9.48 7.21
CA ALA A 96 9.79 -9.10 8.63
C ALA A 96 8.73 -9.90 9.40
N TYR A 97 7.50 -9.98 8.87
CA TYR A 97 6.40 -10.69 9.52
C TYR A 97 6.61 -12.20 9.52
N ALA A 98 7.22 -12.76 8.47
CA ALA A 98 7.62 -14.15 8.44
C ALA A 98 8.69 -14.46 9.52
N ALA A 99 9.70 -13.61 9.64
CA ALA A 99 10.73 -13.74 10.67
C ALA A 99 10.13 -13.70 12.08
N TRP A 100 9.23 -12.73 12.35
CA TRP A 100 8.53 -12.60 13.62
C TRP A 100 7.67 -13.82 13.95
N ALA A 101 7.05 -14.42 12.94
CA ALA A 101 6.24 -15.63 13.07
C ALA A 101 7.05 -16.93 13.17
N GLY A 102 8.38 -16.88 13.00
CA GLY A 102 9.22 -18.08 12.90
C GLY A 102 9.02 -18.88 11.61
N ILE A 103 8.53 -18.26 10.54
CA ILE A 103 8.26 -18.87 9.24
C ILE A 103 9.43 -18.60 8.29
N ARG A 104 9.94 -19.63 7.62
CA ARG A 104 10.96 -19.47 6.59
C ARG A 104 10.34 -18.79 5.36
N ALA A 105 11.02 -17.76 4.84
CA ALA A 105 10.60 -17.02 3.65
C ALA A 105 11.68 -17.06 2.56
N LYS A 106 11.27 -17.31 1.32
CA LYS A 106 12.09 -17.14 0.11
C LYS A 106 11.53 -16.00 -0.72
N ILE A 107 12.35 -14.97 -0.95
CA ILE A 107 11.95 -13.81 -1.73
C ILE A 107 12.66 -13.86 -3.08
N TYR A 108 11.88 -14.02 -4.14
CA TYR A 108 12.37 -14.10 -5.51
C TYR A 108 12.49 -12.69 -6.09
N VAL A 109 13.68 -12.36 -6.58
CA VAL A 109 13.99 -10.99 -7.03
C VAL A 109 14.79 -11.03 -8.33
N PRO A 110 14.68 -10.00 -9.19
CA PRO A 110 15.57 -9.88 -10.33
C PRO A 110 17.05 -9.89 -9.91
N GLU A 111 17.90 -10.52 -10.70
CA GLU A 111 19.35 -10.63 -10.42
C GLU A 111 20.04 -9.28 -10.19
N THR A 112 19.56 -8.23 -10.91
CA THR A 112 20.14 -6.88 -10.87
C THR A 112 19.65 -6.01 -9.72
N VAL A 113 18.75 -6.54 -8.87
CA VAL A 113 18.16 -5.73 -7.80
C VAL A 113 19.20 -5.33 -6.75
N SER A 114 19.07 -4.09 -6.29
CA SER A 114 19.91 -3.50 -5.23
C SER A 114 19.12 -2.40 -4.48
N GLY A 115 19.73 -1.82 -3.46
CA GLY A 115 19.18 -0.70 -2.71
C GLY A 115 18.59 -1.10 -1.37
N GLN A 116 18.12 -0.09 -0.63
CA GLN A 116 17.77 -0.22 0.80
C GLN A 116 16.64 -1.22 1.07
N LYS A 117 15.62 -1.27 0.22
CA LYS A 117 14.51 -2.24 0.34
C LYS A 117 15.01 -3.68 0.23
N PHE A 118 15.97 -3.91 -0.66
CA PHE A 118 16.60 -5.23 -0.84
C PHE A 118 17.46 -5.61 0.38
N GLU A 119 18.28 -4.69 0.89
CA GLU A 119 19.04 -4.93 2.12
C GLU A 119 18.13 -5.19 3.33
N GLN A 120 16.97 -4.53 3.39
CA GLN A 120 15.97 -4.77 4.42
C GLN A 120 15.40 -6.21 4.37
N ILE A 121 15.15 -6.77 3.17
CA ILE A 121 14.73 -8.17 3.01
C ILE A 121 15.79 -9.12 3.61
N LYS A 122 17.05 -8.87 3.32
CA LYS A 122 18.18 -9.71 3.79
C LYS A 122 18.35 -9.65 5.31
N ILE A 123 18.30 -8.45 5.90
CA ILE A 123 18.52 -8.29 7.35
C ILE A 123 17.43 -8.97 8.19
N TYR A 124 16.22 -9.12 7.64
CA TYR A 124 15.14 -9.89 8.27
C TYR A 124 15.31 -11.42 8.13
N GLY A 125 16.39 -11.88 7.48
CA GLY A 125 16.72 -13.30 7.41
C GLY A 125 15.98 -14.10 6.33
N ALA A 126 15.28 -13.44 5.40
CA ALA A 126 14.69 -14.14 4.28
C ALA A 126 15.76 -14.65 3.31
N GLU A 127 15.56 -15.85 2.78
CA GLU A 127 16.40 -16.41 1.70
C GLU A 127 16.09 -15.68 0.39
N VAL A 128 17.08 -15.00 -0.18
CA VAL A 128 16.91 -14.25 -1.42
C VAL A 128 17.26 -15.12 -2.63
N MET A 129 16.27 -15.34 -3.48
CA MET A 129 16.40 -16.08 -4.74
C MET A 129 16.59 -15.09 -5.90
N ARG A 130 17.83 -14.93 -6.36
CA ARG A 130 18.14 -14.08 -7.52
C ARG A 130 17.80 -14.80 -8.82
N VAL A 131 16.99 -14.17 -9.67
CA VAL A 131 16.49 -14.76 -10.93
C VAL A 131 16.90 -13.89 -12.11
N SER A 132 17.58 -14.51 -13.09
CA SER A 132 17.89 -13.86 -14.36
C SER A 132 16.63 -13.71 -15.24
N GLY A 133 16.54 -12.62 -16.04
CA GLY A 133 15.40 -12.38 -16.93
C GLY A 133 14.37 -11.39 -16.39
N GLY A 134 14.70 -10.69 -15.29
CA GLY A 134 13.92 -9.56 -14.80
C GLY A 134 12.72 -9.93 -13.93
N ARG A 135 11.83 -8.96 -13.69
CA ARG A 135 10.74 -9.06 -12.71
C ARG A 135 9.72 -10.16 -13.03
N THR A 136 9.35 -10.29 -14.31
CA THR A 136 8.40 -11.32 -14.75
C THR A 136 8.93 -12.72 -14.47
N LYS A 137 10.21 -12.96 -14.78
CA LYS A 137 10.83 -14.25 -14.49
C LYS A 137 10.92 -14.54 -12.99
N ALA A 138 11.23 -13.56 -12.18
CA ALA A 138 11.23 -13.70 -10.72
C ALA A 138 9.85 -14.11 -10.19
N ALA A 139 8.78 -13.49 -10.71
CA ALA A 139 7.41 -13.85 -10.36
C ALA A 139 7.05 -15.28 -10.80
N GLU A 140 7.39 -15.67 -12.03
CA GLU A 140 7.16 -17.03 -12.54
C GLU A 140 7.86 -18.09 -11.65
N GLU A 141 9.14 -17.85 -11.26
CA GLU A 141 9.87 -18.75 -10.37
C GLU A 141 9.27 -18.83 -8.96
N ALA A 142 8.83 -17.69 -8.42
CA ALA A 142 8.15 -17.66 -7.14
C ALA A 142 6.84 -18.46 -7.13
N MET A 143 6.11 -18.46 -8.25
CA MET A 143 4.83 -19.15 -8.42
C MET A 143 4.96 -20.65 -8.73
N LYS A 144 6.12 -21.12 -9.21
CA LYS A 144 6.29 -22.53 -9.56
C LYS A 144 5.93 -23.43 -8.39
N PRO A 145 5.09 -24.47 -8.60
CA PRO A 145 4.81 -25.47 -7.58
C PRO A 145 6.08 -26.17 -7.11
N GLU A 146 6.26 -26.28 -5.80
CA GLU A 146 7.38 -26.95 -5.17
C GLU A 146 6.90 -27.61 -3.87
N PRO A 147 7.40 -28.81 -3.50
CA PRO A 147 7.06 -29.41 -2.22
C PRO A 147 7.35 -28.49 -1.04
N ASN A 148 6.41 -28.45 -0.10
CA ASN A 148 6.51 -27.61 1.12
C ASN A 148 6.57 -26.08 0.90
N LYS A 149 6.21 -25.60 -0.29
CA LYS A 149 6.15 -24.18 -0.65
C LYS A 149 4.72 -23.68 -0.62
N ILE A 150 4.50 -22.50 -0.05
CA ILE A 150 3.26 -21.73 -0.15
C ILE A 150 3.59 -20.40 -0.81
N TYR A 151 3.09 -20.19 -2.04
CA TYR A 151 3.18 -18.89 -2.68
C TYR A 151 2.15 -17.94 -2.09
N ILE A 152 2.60 -16.76 -1.64
CA ILE A 152 1.77 -15.76 -0.95
C ILE A 152 1.76 -14.41 -1.65
N GLY A 153 1.98 -14.37 -2.95
CA GLY A 153 2.10 -13.14 -3.73
C GLY A 153 1.08 -12.07 -3.35
N HIS A 154 1.58 -10.97 -2.80
CA HIS A 154 0.80 -9.90 -2.18
C HIS A 154 -0.24 -9.25 -3.11
N ILE A 155 -0.01 -9.29 -4.44
CA ILE A 155 -0.95 -8.72 -5.43
C ILE A 155 -2.16 -9.63 -5.59
N TYR A 156 -1.93 -10.94 -5.67
CA TYR A 156 -2.96 -11.93 -5.99
C TYR A 156 -3.77 -12.38 -4.78
N HIS A 157 -3.18 -12.31 -3.58
CA HIS A 157 -3.82 -12.84 -2.39
C HIS A 157 -4.87 -11.85 -1.82
N PRO A 158 -6.17 -12.19 -1.80
CA PRO A 158 -7.21 -11.26 -1.36
C PRO A 158 -7.06 -10.85 0.12
N ILE A 159 -6.56 -11.75 0.98
CA ILE A 159 -6.34 -11.49 2.41
C ILE A 159 -5.29 -10.39 2.61
N PHE A 160 -4.28 -10.28 1.76
CA PHE A 160 -3.33 -9.18 1.82
C PHE A 160 -4.02 -7.82 1.60
N ARG A 161 -4.95 -7.75 0.64
CA ARG A 161 -5.76 -6.54 0.40
C ARG A 161 -6.71 -6.24 1.54
N ASP A 162 -7.21 -7.29 2.18
CA ASP A 162 -8.14 -7.17 3.30
C ASP A 162 -7.55 -6.38 4.47
N GLY A 163 -6.26 -6.55 4.75
CA GLY A 163 -5.53 -5.75 5.75
C GLY A 163 -5.55 -4.23 5.46
N MET A 164 -5.65 -3.83 4.18
CA MET A 164 -5.70 -2.41 3.79
C MET A 164 -7.03 -1.73 4.14
N ARG A 165 -8.12 -2.48 4.40
CA ARG A 165 -9.41 -1.93 4.82
C ARG A 165 -9.31 -1.09 6.09
N THR A 166 -8.36 -1.41 6.96
CA THR A 166 -8.18 -0.71 8.23
C THR A 166 -7.83 0.77 8.06
N VAL A 167 -7.29 1.18 6.92
CA VAL A 167 -7.09 2.62 6.63
C VAL A 167 -8.41 3.38 6.70
N ALA A 168 -9.49 2.83 6.14
CA ALA A 168 -10.81 3.45 6.19
C ALA A 168 -11.36 3.54 7.62
N TYR A 169 -11.20 2.47 8.40
CA TYR A 169 -11.65 2.43 9.79
C TYR A 169 -10.89 3.44 10.66
N GLU A 170 -9.56 3.51 10.48
CA GLU A 170 -8.71 4.46 11.19
C GLU A 170 -9.05 5.91 10.84
N LEU A 171 -9.27 6.21 9.56
CA LEU A 171 -9.66 7.56 9.13
C LEU A 171 -10.99 7.97 9.74
N TYR A 172 -11.97 7.08 9.76
CA TYR A 172 -13.26 7.32 10.42
C TYR A 172 -13.10 7.60 11.92
N GLU A 173 -12.33 6.78 12.65
CA GLU A 173 -12.07 7.00 14.08
C GLU A 173 -11.29 8.31 14.33
N GLN A 174 -10.20 8.53 13.58
CA GLN A 174 -9.29 9.66 13.79
C GLN A 174 -9.90 11.02 13.42
N LEU A 175 -10.92 11.02 12.57
CA LEU A 175 -11.73 12.21 12.24
C LEU A 175 -13.00 12.34 13.11
N GLY A 176 -13.02 11.63 14.25
CA GLY A 176 -14.10 11.78 15.25
C GLY A 176 -15.43 11.18 14.82
N GLY A 177 -15.43 10.12 13.99
CA GLY A 177 -16.64 9.47 13.50
C GLY A 177 -17.22 10.11 12.24
N ASN A 178 -16.44 10.93 11.54
CA ASN A 178 -16.81 11.50 10.25
C ASN A 178 -15.86 10.96 9.16
N PRO A 179 -16.35 10.47 8.02
CA PRO A 179 -15.48 10.11 6.92
C PRO A 179 -14.83 11.36 6.32
N PRO A 180 -13.61 11.27 5.75
CA PRO A 180 -13.05 12.37 4.98
C PRO A 180 -13.89 12.62 3.73
N SER A 181 -13.86 13.84 3.18
CA SER A 181 -14.58 14.16 1.94
C SER A 181 -13.85 13.64 0.70
N ALA A 182 -12.51 13.64 0.71
CA ALA A 182 -11.72 13.06 -0.36
C ALA A 182 -10.43 12.37 0.15
N ILE A 183 -9.97 11.36 -0.59
CA ILE A 183 -8.76 10.60 -0.27
C ILE A 183 -7.91 10.44 -1.52
N PHE A 184 -6.66 10.89 -1.45
CA PHE A 184 -5.67 10.79 -2.53
C PHE A 184 -4.75 9.60 -2.27
N VAL A 185 -4.79 8.60 -3.16
CA VAL A 185 -4.11 7.31 -2.98
C VAL A 185 -3.13 7.07 -4.12
N PRO A 186 -1.82 6.87 -3.86
CA PRO A 186 -0.87 6.52 -4.92
C PRO A 186 -1.12 5.07 -5.37
N VAL A 187 -1.23 4.85 -6.69
CA VAL A 187 -1.69 3.58 -7.26
C VAL A 187 -0.67 2.96 -8.22
N SER A 188 -0.29 1.71 -7.93
CA SER A 188 0.46 0.81 -8.81
C SER A 188 -0.33 -0.48 -9.04
N SER A 189 -0.06 -1.55 -8.30
CA SER A 189 -0.78 -2.82 -8.37
C SER A 189 -2.20 -2.81 -7.75
N GLY A 190 -2.55 -1.75 -7.02
CA GLY A 190 -3.93 -1.49 -6.57
C GLY A 190 -4.33 -2.06 -5.22
N THR A 191 -3.46 -2.75 -4.49
CA THR A 191 -3.83 -3.39 -3.22
C THR A 191 -4.34 -2.38 -2.17
N LEU A 192 -3.70 -1.21 -2.07
CA LEU A 192 -4.12 -0.15 -1.14
C LEU A 192 -5.45 0.48 -1.57
N LEU A 193 -5.55 0.88 -2.84
CA LEU A 193 -6.77 1.48 -3.40
C LEU A 193 -7.99 0.58 -3.16
N LEU A 194 -7.88 -0.69 -3.53
CA LEU A 194 -8.96 -1.66 -3.38
C LEU A 194 -9.34 -1.88 -1.90
N GLY A 195 -8.35 -1.95 -1.02
CA GLY A 195 -8.61 -2.10 0.41
C GLY A 195 -9.31 -0.89 1.01
N ILE A 196 -8.90 0.34 0.65
CA ILE A 196 -9.56 1.58 1.11
C ILE A 196 -11.02 1.62 0.62
N ILE A 197 -11.28 1.33 -0.66
CA ILE A 197 -12.64 1.26 -1.20
C ILE A 197 -13.46 0.22 -0.44
N ASP A 198 -12.93 -0.99 -0.23
CA ASP A 198 -13.62 -2.06 0.48
C ASP A 198 -13.85 -1.73 1.96
N GLY A 199 -12.94 -0.99 2.58
CA GLY A 199 -13.10 -0.52 3.96
C GLY A 199 -14.26 0.48 4.10
N PHE A 200 -14.32 1.50 3.24
CA PHE A 200 -15.44 2.46 3.26
C PHE A 200 -16.76 1.84 2.82
N ARG A 201 -16.74 0.92 1.85
CA ARG A 201 -17.93 0.14 1.49
C ARG A 201 -18.43 -0.66 2.68
N HIS A 202 -17.55 -1.29 3.45
CA HIS A 202 -17.94 -2.02 4.66
C HIS A 202 -18.56 -1.10 5.73
N LEU A 203 -18.05 0.13 5.91
CA LEU A 203 -18.66 1.13 6.79
C LEU A 203 -20.06 1.54 6.29
N MET A 204 -20.21 1.76 4.99
CA MET A 204 -21.50 2.12 4.37
C MET A 204 -22.53 0.98 4.48
N GLU A 205 -22.15 -0.25 4.13
CA GLU A 205 -23.00 -1.44 4.26
C GLU A 205 -23.37 -1.78 5.71
N SER A 206 -22.61 -1.23 6.66
CA SER A 206 -22.87 -1.34 8.10
C SER A 206 -23.72 -0.17 8.65
N ASN A 207 -24.21 0.73 7.79
CA ASN A 207 -24.95 1.96 8.13
C ASN A 207 -24.19 2.88 9.10
N ILE A 208 -22.86 2.94 8.97
CA ILE A 208 -21.98 3.82 9.77
C ILE A 208 -21.75 5.15 9.06
N ILE A 209 -21.71 5.12 7.73
CA ILE A 209 -21.62 6.29 6.85
C ILE A 209 -22.67 6.16 5.74
N ASP A 210 -23.14 7.29 5.21
CA ASP A 210 -24.16 7.31 4.16
C ASP A 210 -23.58 7.09 2.76
N GLU A 211 -22.33 7.54 2.53
CA GLU A 211 -21.64 7.45 1.24
C GLU A 211 -20.15 7.19 1.38
N ILE A 212 -19.56 6.64 0.32
CA ILE A 212 -18.11 6.45 0.22
C ILE A 212 -17.47 7.80 -0.11
N PRO A 213 -16.37 8.21 0.59
CA PRO A 213 -15.61 9.40 0.24
C PRO A 213 -15.14 9.41 -1.21
N LEU A 214 -14.96 10.61 -1.79
CA LEU A 214 -14.34 10.74 -3.11
C LEU A 214 -12.91 10.17 -3.10
N ILE A 215 -12.67 9.06 -3.78
CA ILE A 215 -11.37 8.41 -3.83
C ILE A 215 -10.66 8.78 -5.13
N ILE A 216 -9.49 9.42 -5.03
CA ILE A 216 -8.68 9.85 -6.16
C ILE A 216 -7.47 8.91 -6.30
N ALA A 217 -7.45 8.15 -7.39
CA ALA A 217 -6.30 7.31 -7.75
C ALA A 217 -5.20 8.16 -8.38
N CYS A 218 -4.03 8.21 -7.75
CA CYS A 218 -2.91 9.05 -8.16
C CYS A 218 -1.85 8.20 -8.88
N GLN A 219 -1.56 8.52 -10.13
CA GLN A 219 -0.57 7.83 -10.96
C GLN A 219 0.43 8.82 -11.57
N THR A 220 1.52 8.31 -12.14
CA THR A 220 2.51 9.14 -12.84
C THR A 220 2.19 9.21 -14.33
N GLU A 221 2.63 10.26 -15.03
CA GLU A 221 2.49 10.36 -16.50
C GLU A 221 3.12 9.16 -17.21
N GLN A 222 4.20 8.60 -16.67
CA GLN A 222 4.87 7.46 -17.28
C GLN A 222 4.13 6.13 -17.07
N VAL A 223 3.42 5.98 -15.95
CA VAL A 223 2.73 4.73 -15.61
C VAL A 223 1.34 5.04 -15.08
N SER A 224 0.36 5.06 -15.97
CA SER A 224 -1.01 5.51 -15.72
C SER A 224 -2.11 4.62 -16.33
N PRO A 225 -1.99 3.27 -16.26
CA PRO A 225 -2.97 2.39 -16.90
C PRO A 225 -4.39 2.56 -16.34
N LEU A 226 -4.53 2.80 -15.03
CA LEU A 226 -5.84 2.99 -14.41
C LEU A 226 -6.49 4.30 -14.83
N TYR A 227 -5.72 5.40 -14.87
CA TYR A 227 -6.20 6.69 -15.36
C TYR A 227 -6.76 6.57 -16.79
N HIS A 228 -5.99 6.00 -17.71
CA HIS A 228 -6.40 5.86 -19.11
C HIS A 228 -7.65 4.96 -19.23
N ARG A 229 -7.68 3.84 -18.52
CA ARG A 229 -8.84 2.94 -18.52
C ARG A 229 -10.09 3.62 -17.94
N LEU A 230 -9.94 4.41 -16.89
CA LEU A 230 -11.06 5.14 -16.26
C LEU A 230 -11.62 6.22 -17.19
N LYS A 231 -10.75 6.93 -17.87
CA LYS A 231 -11.11 8.02 -18.81
C LYS A 231 -11.46 7.52 -20.21
N GLY A 232 -11.41 6.21 -20.48
CA GLY A 232 -11.68 5.65 -21.82
C GLY A 232 -10.61 5.99 -22.86
N LEU A 233 -9.38 6.26 -22.42
CA LEU A 233 -8.24 6.61 -23.26
C LEU A 233 -7.37 5.37 -23.55
N GLU A 234 -6.66 5.37 -24.67
CA GLU A 234 -5.66 4.35 -24.98
C GLU A 234 -4.41 4.56 -24.11
N TYR A 235 -3.88 3.46 -23.54
CA TYR A 235 -2.64 3.47 -22.77
C TYR A 235 -1.55 2.66 -23.48
N SER A 236 -0.43 3.31 -23.73
CA SER A 236 0.78 2.66 -24.23
C SER A 236 1.91 2.84 -23.23
N PRO A 237 2.44 1.77 -22.61
CA PRO A 237 3.54 1.90 -21.67
C PRO A 237 4.81 2.41 -22.37
N PRO A 238 5.63 3.23 -21.72
CA PRO A 238 6.87 3.73 -22.29
C PRO A 238 7.86 2.57 -22.53
N ARG A 239 8.62 2.66 -23.62
CA ARG A 239 9.67 1.66 -23.94
C ARG A 239 10.75 1.54 -22.84
N LYS A 240 11.03 2.64 -22.15
CA LYS A 240 11.96 2.72 -21.02
C LYS A 240 11.33 3.55 -19.90
N LEU A 241 11.22 2.94 -18.73
CA LEU A 241 10.77 3.64 -17.53
C LEU A 241 11.88 4.53 -16.98
N SER A 242 11.55 5.78 -16.68
CA SER A 242 12.45 6.77 -16.10
C SER A 242 11.70 7.63 -15.08
N THR A 243 11.07 6.99 -14.09
CA THR A 243 10.32 7.69 -13.03
C THR A 243 11.06 7.65 -11.71
N VAL A 244 10.98 8.75 -10.94
CA VAL A 244 11.46 8.79 -9.55
C VAL A 244 10.54 8.00 -8.61
N ALA A 245 9.31 7.73 -9.03
CA ALA A 245 8.31 6.96 -8.27
C ALA A 245 8.50 5.44 -8.48
N ASP A 246 9.63 4.90 -8.04
CA ASP A 246 10.11 3.52 -8.27
C ASP A 246 9.15 2.41 -7.82
N ALA A 247 8.23 2.71 -6.88
CA ALA A 247 7.22 1.76 -6.43
C ALA A 247 5.92 1.81 -7.26
N LEU A 248 5.76 2.76 -8.21
CA LEU A 248 4.58 2.93 -9.05
C LEU A 248 4.86 2.56 -10.51
N VAL A 249 5.48 1.41 -10.74
CA VAL A 249 5.99 1.01 -12.07
C VAL A 249 5.23 -0.18 -12.70
N SER A 250 4.04 -0.51 -12.22
CA SER A 250 3.22 -1.58 -12.81
C SER A 250 2.49 -1.06 -14.06
N THR A 251 3.06 -1.32 -15.23
CA THR A 251 2.51 -0.86 -16.52
C THR A 251 1.30 -1.68 -16.97
N ASN A 252 1.17 -2.90 -16.50
CA ASN A 252 0.01 -3.77 -16.74
C ASN A 252 -0.37 -4.49 -15.43
N PRO A 253 -1.02 -3.79 -14.48
CA PRO A 253 -1.35 -4.39 -13.20
C PRO A 253 -2.42 -5.47 -13.34
N PRO A 254 -2.23 -6.67 -12.74
CA PRO A 254 -3.21 -7.77 -12.83
C PRO A 254 -4.61 -7.42 -12.32
N LEU A 255 -4.71 -6.42 -11.44
CA LEU A 255 -5.98 -5.99 -10.84
C LEU A 255 -6.62 -4.79 -11.56
N LEU A 256 -6.17 -4.44 -12.78
CA LEU A 256 -6.61 -3.23 -13.48
C LEU A 256 -8.14 -3.17 -13.66
N ASP A 257 -8.76 -4.26 -14.13
CA ASP A 257 -10.21 -4.30 -14.36
C ASP A 257 -10.99 -4.20 -13.03
N LEU A 258 -10.51 -4.87 -11.98
CA LEU A 258 -11.10 -4.79 -10.65
C LEU A 258 -10.98 -3.36 -10.05
N MET A 259 -9.81 -2.73 -10.19
CA MET A 259 -9.60 -1.34 -9.77
C MET A 259 -10.54 -0.39 -10.49
N THR A 260 -10.60 -0.51 -11.82
CA THR A 260 -11.45 0.35 -12.64
C THR A 260 -12.92 0.21 -12.25
N LYS A 261 -13.40 -1.03 -12.13
CA LYS A 261 -14.79 -1.30 -11.73
C LYS A 261 -15.10 -0.71 -10.35
N LYS A 262 -14.30 -1.07 -9.33
CA LYS A 262 -14.57 -0.64 -7.95
C LYS A 262 -14.43 0.86 -7.75
N LEU A 263 -13.49 1.51 -8.44
CA LEU A 263 -13.31 2.96 -8.38
C LEU A 263 -14.50 3.69 -9.02
N LYS A 264 -14.99 3.23 -10.18
CA LYS A 264 -16.22 3.74 -10.82
C LYS A 264 -17.45 3.54 -9.93
N ASP A 265 -17.63 2.33 -9.39
CA ASP A 265 -18.76 2.01 -8.52
C ASP A 265 -18.77 2.85 -7.23
N ALA A 266 -17.61 3.36 -6.81
CA ALA A 266 -17.45 4.25 -5.66
C ALA A 266 -17.53 5.76 -6.03
N GLY A 267 -17.79 6.11 -7.28
CA GLY A 267 -17.80 7.50 -7.73
C GLY A 267 -16.43 8.19 -7.70
N GLY A 268 -15.35 7.41 -7.69
CA GLY A 268 -13.99 7.93 -7.61
C GLY A 268 -13.42 8.39 -8.95
N ASP A 269 -12.29 9.08 -8.90
CA ASP A 269 -11.59 9.62 -10.08
C ASP A 269 -10.10 9.26 -10.07
N ALA A 270 -9.37 9.68 -11.11
CA ALA A 270 -7.94 9.47 -11.23
C ALA A 270 -7.22 10.72 -11.74
N VAL A 271 -5.99 10.94 -11.24
CA VAL A 271 -5.12 12.06 -11.62
C VAL A 271 -3.73 11.52 -11.96
N ILE A 272 -3.11 12.10 -13.00
CA ILE A 272 -1.71 11.86 -13.34
C ILE A 272 -0.87 13.09 -13.03
N VAL A 273 0.34 12.85 -12.57
CA VAL A 273 1.31 13.90 -12.24
C VAL A 273 2.64 13.65 -12.94
N SER A 274 3.32 14.73 -13.30
CA SER A 274 4.63 14.71 -13.94
C SER A 274 5.76 14.46 -12.92
N GLU A 275 6.94 14.09 -13.42
CA GLU A 275 8.14 13.92 -12.60
C GLU A 275 8.52 15.19 -11.81
N ASN A 276 8.32 16.37 -12.43
CA ASN A 276 8.59 17.66 -11.76
C ASN A 276 7.60 17.92 -10.61
N GLU A 277 6.29 17.70 -10.85
CA GLU A 277 5.26 17.83 -9.82
C GLU A 277 5.54 16.88 -8.64
N ILE A 278 6.01 15.66 -8.91
CA ILE A 278 6.40 14.69 -7.86
C ILE A 278 7.58 15.20 -7.04
N LEU A 279 8.63 15.68 -7.71
CA LEU A 279 9.83 16.19 -7.02
C LEU A 279 9.54 17.46 -6.21
N ASP A 280 8.73 18.38 -6.73
CA ASP A 280 8.32 19.58 -6.01
C ASP A 280 7.51 19.22 -4.76
N ALA A 281 6.57 18.29 -4.88
CA ALA A 281 5.80 17.76 -3.74
C ALA A 281 6.70 17.04 -2.71
N TYR A 282 7.66 16.25 -3.16
CA TYR A 282 8.65 15.56 -2.34
C TYR A 282 9.50 16.56 -1.52
N TRP A 283 10.04 17.59 -2.18
CA TRP A 283 10.84 18.60 -1.49
C TRP A 283 10.02 19.50 -0.56
N GLU A 284 8.78 19.80 -0.92
CA GLU A 284 7.87 20.56 -0.04
C GLU A 284 7.58 19.78 1.25
N LEU A 285 7.24 18.50 1.16
CA LEU A 285 7.04 17.64 2.32
C LEU A 285 8.32 17.55 3.18
N ALA A 286 9.46 17.29 2.53
CA ALA A 286 10.75 17.19 3.21
C ALA A 286 11.15 18.50 3.93
N SER A 287 10.89 19.67 3.33
CA SER A 287 11.17 20.98 3.95
C SER A 287 10.32 21.25 5.20
N ARG A 288 9.22 20.50 5.37
CA ARG A 288 8.36 20.54 6.56
C ARG A 288 8.58 19.35 7.50
N GLY A 289 9.70 18.63 7.35
CA GLY A 289 10.08 17.51 8.22
C GLY A 289 9.43 16.16 7.86
N ILE A 290 8.76 16.04 6.71
CA ILE A 290 8.07 14.82 6.28
C ILE A 290 8.88 14.17 5.15
N LEU A 291 9.70 13.19 5.48
CA LEU A 291 10.54 12.48 4.52
C LEU A 291 9.87 11.18 4.04
N VAL A 292 9.42 11.17 2.80
CA VAL A 292 8.71 10.04 2.19
C VAL A 292 9.42 9.55 0.92
N GLU A 293 9.06 8.37 0.42
CA GLU A 293 9.44 7.95 -0.93
C GLU A 293 8.83 8.90 -1.98
N PRO A 294 9.50 9.18 -3.11
CA PRO A 294 8.87 9.91 -4.21
C PRO A 294 7.55 9.30 -4.67
N SER A 295 7.44 7.96 -4.63
CA SER A 295 6.18 7.25 -4.88
C SER A 295 5.02 7.65 -3.95
N SER A 296 5.32 8.05 -2.72
CA SER A 296 4.33 8.60 -1.77
C SER A 296 3.96 10.05 -2.11
N ALA A 297 4.94 10.85 -2.55
CA ALA A 297 4.74 12.24 -2.91
C ALA A 297 3.80 12.42 -4.11
N VAL A 298 3.61 11.39 -4.94
CA VAL A 298 2.64 11.37 -6.05
C VAL A 298 1.23 11.75 -5.56
N ALA A 299 0.80 11.25 -4.42
CA ALA A 299 -0.53 11.57 -3.89
C ALA A 299 -0.66 13.03 -3.44
N TYR A 300 0.40 13.60 -2.87
CA TYR A 300 0.42 15.03 -2.51
C TYR A 300 0.51 15.93 -3.74
N ALA A 301 1.30 15.56 -4.75
CA ALA A 301 1.33 16.26 -6.04
C ALA A 301 -0.06 16.26 -6.71
N ALA A 302 -0.73 15.10 -6.71
CA ALA A 302 -2.08 14.97 -7.23
C ALA A 302 -3.10 15.82 -6.46
N PHE A 303 -3.02 15.86 -5.14
CA PHE A 303 -3.86 16.77 -4.31
C PHE A 303 -3.65 18.24 -4.72
N LYS A 304 -2.43 18.68 -4.96
CA LYS A 304 -2.16 20.06 -5.40
C LYS A 304 -2.76 20.36 -6.77
N LYS A 305 -2.75 19.38 -7.67
CA LYS A 305 -3.22 19.50 -9.05
C LYS A 305 -4.73 19.37 -9.22
N TYR A 306 -5.39 18.62 -8.36
CA TYR A 306 -6.82 18.33 -8.51
C TYR A 306 -7.68 19.53 -8.09
N ASP A 307 -8.43 20.13 -9.01
CA ASP A 307 -9.19 21.37 -8.79
C ASP A 307 -10.56 21.13 -8.10
N GLU A 308 -11.18 19.97 -8.36
CA GLU A 308 -12.55 19.65 -7.89
C GLU A 308 -12.57 19.05 -6.45
N LYS A 309 -11.53 19.30 -5.66
CA LYS A 309 -11.47 18.78 -4.28
C LYS A 309 -12.50 19.45 -3.37
N PRO A 310 -13.17 18.67 -2.51
CA PRO A 310 -14.11 19.23 -1.52
C PRO A 310 -13.43 20.21 -0.57
N ASN A 311 -14.23 21.12 0.00
CA ASN A 311 -13.77 22.12 0.97
C ASN A 311 -13.57 21.55 2.38
N ASP A 312 -14.08 20.35 2.66
CA ASP A 312 -13.95 19.67 3.95
C ASP A 312 -12.67 18.81 4.02
N ALA A 313 -12.58 17.90 4.98
CA ALA A 313 -11.38 17.11 5.24
C ALA A 313 -10.91 16.31 4.02
N ASN A 314 -9.75 16.67 3.48
CA ASN A 314 -9.06 15.94 2.43
C ASN A 314 -7.89 15.16 3.05
N VAL A 315 -7.69 13.92 2.65
CA VAL A 315 -6.63 13.06 3.16
C VAL A 315 -5.69 12.63 2.04
N VAL A 316 -4.39 12.82 2.24
CA VAL A 316 -3.33 12.28 1.39
C VAL A 316 -2.67 11.10 2.10
N ILE A 317 -2.61 9.93 1.44
CA ILE A 317 -1.95 8.75 2.01
C ILE A 317 -0.47 8.76 1.66
N LEU A 318 0.39 8.85 2.67
CA LEU A 318 1.84 8.77 2.53
C LEU A 318 2.32 7.34 2.86
N THR A 319 2.73 6.61 1.84
CA THR A 319 2.79 5.14 1.81
C THR A 319 4.12 4.52 2.19
N GLY A 320 5.24 5.19 1.95
CA GLY A 320 6.58 4.65 2.15
C GLY A 320 7.56 5.69 2.67
N PHE A 321 8.49 5.24 3.53
CA PHE A 321 9.48 6.10 4.21
C PHE A 321 10.65 6.45 3.30
N GLY A 322 11.05 7.72 3.27
CA GLY A 322 12.04 8.23 2.34
C GLY A 322 13.44 7.64 2.44
N LEU A 323 13.86 7.14 3.62
CA LEU A 323 15.16 6.49 3.78
C LEU A 323 15.26 5.10 3.11
N LYS A 324 14.14 4.58 2.59
CA LYS A 324 14.11 3.31 1.85
C LYS A 324 14.47 3.45 0.37
N THR A 325 14.65 4.68 -0.10
CA THR A 325 15.03 5.01 -1.48
C THR A 325 16.18 5.99 -1.52
N LYS A 326 16.70 6.25 -2.72
CA LYS A 326 17.67 7.30 -2.93
C LYS A 326 17.06 8.66 -2.59
N ILE A 327 17.74 9.44 -1.77
CA ILE A 327 17.34 10.82 -1.45
C ILE A 327 17.63 11.72 -2.67
N HIS A 328 16.61 12.42 -3.14
CA HIS A 328 16.71 13.38 -4.21
C HIS A 328 17.05 14.78 -3.65
N GLN A 329 18.26 15.25 -3.90
CA GLN A 329 18.65 16.59 -3.52
C GLN A 329 18.01 17.63 -4.44
N ARG A 330 17.53 18.74 -3.85
CA ARG A 330 17.05 19.87 -4.63
C ARG A 330 18.25 20.47 -5.39
N LYS A 331 18.19 20.57 -6.72
CA LYS A 331 19.19 21.34 -7.46
C LYS A 331 19.08 22.78 -6.98
N LYS A 332 20.16 23.32 -6.38
CA LYS A 332 20.26 24.75 -6.16
C LYS A 332 20.34 25.38 -7.55
N TYR A 333 19.32 26.14 -7.93
CA TYR A 333 19.50 27.07 -9.03
C TYR A 333 20.55 28.09 -8.55
N THR A 334 21.75 27.99 -9.07
CA THR A 334 22.82 28.98 -8.97
C THR A 334 22.49 30.14 -9.87
#